data_f081729726592c3e74b58d2f8f2ef22d
#
_entry.id   f081729726592c3e74b58d2f8f2ef22d
#
_cell.length_a   1.000
_cell.length_b   1.000
_cell.length_c   1.000
_cell.angle_alpha   90.00
_cell.angle_beta   90.00
_cell.angle_gamma   90.00
#
_symmetry.space_group_name_H-M   'P 1'
#
loop_
_entity.id
_entity.type
_entity.pdbx_description
1 polymer ?
#
loop_
_entity_poly.entity_id
_entity_poly.type
_entity_poly.pdbx_seq_one_letter_code
_entity_poly.pdbx_strand_id
1 'polypeptide(L)'
;MLEAYQESTRGFDNIITIRADSKKVGFPQEQEFIFGFIDGCHQQAYVENDFHVIWPHLVSGGALGFHDYEFADWPEVTKAASKLIHEHKREIGEAYEIEGKYNILSLLLIKK
;
A
#
# COMPACT_ATOMS: atom_id res chain seq x y z
N MET A 1 12.40 -8.63 -15.22
CA MET A 1 11.70 -8.19 -13.99
C MET A 1 11.20 -9.37 -13.17
N LEU A 2 10.30 -10.21 -13.71
CA LEU A 2 9.79 -11.38 -12.99
C LEU A 2 10.92 -12.37 -12.64
N GLU A 3 11.83 -12.63 -13.58
CA GLU A 3 12.96 -13.54 -13.37
C GLU A 3 13.89 -13.06 -12.25
N ALA A 4 14.19 -11.74 -12.22
CA ALA A 4 15.02 -11.16 -11.16
C ALA A 4 14.33 -11.26 -9.79
N TYR A 5 13.01 -11.06 -9.75
CA TYR A 5 12.22 -11.22 -8.54
C TYR A 5 12.25 -12.67 -8.05
N GLN A 6 12.03 -13.63 -8.96
CA GLN A 6 12.06 -15.06 -8.63
C GLN A 6 13.43 -15.49 -8.11
N GLU A 7 14.50 -14.97 -8.69
CA GLU A 7 15.86 -15.21 -8.23
C GLU A 7 16.06 -14.67 -6.81
N SER A 8 15.65 -13.42 -6.57
CA SER A 8 15.81 -12.75 -5.28
C SER A 8 15.01 -13.41 -4.15
N THR A 9 13.87 -14.04 -4.47
CA THR A 9 13.01 -14.65 -3.47
C THR A 9 13.21 -16.16 -3.33
N ARG A 10 14.05 -16.76 -4.17
CA ARG A 10 14.32 -18.20 -4.13
C ARG A 10 14.91 -18.60 -2.76
N GLY A 11 14.38 -19.69 -2.21
CA GLY A 11 14.84 -20.24 -0.94
C GLY A 11 14.20 -19.61 0.30
N PHE A 12 13.34 -18.61 0.14
CA PHE A 12 12.59 -18.02 1.26
C PHE A 12 11.20 -18.65 1.32
N ASP A 13 10.91 -19.37 2.38
CA ASP A 13 9.63 -20.06 2.58
C ASP A 13 8.55 -19.13 3.18
N ASN A 14 8.94 -17.95 3.64
CA ASN A 14 8.04 -16.94 4.22
C ASN A 14 7.54 -15.91 3.21
N ILE A 15 7.77 -16.14 1.91
CA ILE A 15 7.32 -15.25 0.83
C ILE A 15 6.30 -16.00 -0.03
N ILE A 16 5.11 -15.42 -0.17
CA ILE A 16 4.06 -15.92 -1.06
C ILE A 16 3.84 -14.88 -2.15
N THR A 17 4.00 -15.30 -3.41
CA THR A 17 3.77 -14.42 -4.55
C THR A 17 2.41 -14.71 -5.16
N ILE A 18 1.59 -13.68 -5.30
CA ILE A 18 0.32 -13.75 -5.99
C ILE A 18 0.44 -12.94 -7.27
N ARG A 19 0.47 -13.62 -8.42
CA ARG A 19 0.57 -12.97 -9.73
C ARG A 19 -0.83 -12.77 -10.28
N ALA A 20 -1.40 -11.59 -10.05
CA ALA A 20 -2.75 -11.27 -10.45
C ALA A 20 -2.94 -9.76 -10.56
N ASP A 21 -4.01 -9.35 -11.23
CA ASP A 21 -4.51 -7.97 -11.17
C ASP A 21 -5.06 -7.75 -9.75
N SER A 22 -4.60 -6.70 -9.07
CA SER A 22 -5.02 -6.43 -7.69
C SER A 22 -6.51 -6.20 -7.54
N LYS A 23 -7.21 -5.79 -8.61
CA LYS A 23 -8.67 -5.66 -8.61
C LYS A 23 -9.39 -7.00 -8.49
N LYS A 24 -8.67 -8.10 -8.72
CA LYS A 24 -9.20 -9.47 -8.64
C LYS A 24 -8.71 -10.21 -7.40
N VAL A 25 -7.92 -9.54 -6.54
CA VAL A 25 -7.38 -10.12 -5.32
C VAL A 25 -8.26 -9.75 -4.14
N GLY A 26 -8.51 -10.73 -3.28
CA GLY A 26 -9.18 -10.53 -2.01
C GLY A 26 -8.61 -11.49 -0.98
N PHE A 27 -8.83 -11.18 0.28
CA PHE A 27 -8.35 -12.02 1.38
C PHE A 27 -9.54 -12.49 2.22
N PRO A 28 -9.44 -13.69 2.84
CA PRO A 28 -10.46 -14.15 3.77
C PRO A 28 -10.69 -13.13 4.90
N GLN A 29 -11.91 -13.08 5.42
CA GLN A 29 -12.28 -12.10 6.44
C GLN A 29 -11.38 -12.17 7.68
N GLU A 30 -10.89 -13.35 8.04
CA GLU A 30 -10.04 -13.59 9.20
C GLU A 30 -8.55 -13.25 8.96
N GLN A 31 -8.17 -12.93 7.72
CA GLN A 31 -6.78 -12.57 7.41
C GLN A 31 -6.42 -11.25 8.08
N GLU A 32 -5.30 -11.23 8.79
CA GLU A 32 -4.78 -10.04 9.46
C GLU A 32 -3.39 -9.68 8.94
N PHE A 33 -3.15 -8.37 8.77
CA PHE A 33 -1.85 -7.82 8.41
C PHE A 33 -1.39 -6.82 9.45
N ILE A 34 -0.09 -6.78 9.72
CA ILE A 34 0.53 -5.76 10.55
C ILE A 34 1.11 -4.62 9.71
N PHE A 35 1.36 -4.86 8.44
CA PHE A 35 1.94 -3.89 7.51
C PHE A 35 1.48 -4.15 6.09
N GLY A 36 1.24 -3.09 5.35
CA GLY A 36 0.99 -3.13 3.92
C GLY A 36 1.73 -2.00 3.21
N PHE A 37 2.07 -2.19 1.94
CA PHE A 37 2.76 -1.17 1.16
C PHE A 37 2.22 -1.17 -0.27
N ILE A 38 1.75 -0.02 -0.71
CA ILE A 38 1.17 0.16 -2.05
C ILE A 38 2.21 0.83 -2.94
N ASP A 39 2.70 0.09 -3.92
CA ASP A 39 3.71 0.54 -4.88
C ASP A 39 3.44 -0.10 -6.24
N GLY A 40 2.21 -0.02 -6.70
CA GLY A 40 1.77 -0.61 -7.95
C GLY A 40 1.41 0.43 -9.00
N CYS A 41 0.31 0.20 -9.68
CA CYS A 41 -0.21 1.12 -10.69
C CYS A 41 -0.55 2.48 -10.07
N HIS A 42 -0.08 3.57 -10.69
CA HIS A 42 -0.23 4.93 -10.17
C HIS A 42 -1.57 5.58 -10.51
N GLN A 43 -2.49 4.87 -11.14
CA GLN A 43 -3.84 5.37 -11.41
C GLN A 43 -4.64 5.40 -10.10
N GLN A 44 -5.42 6.47 -9.92
CA GLN A 44 -6.19 6.68 -8.70
C GLN A 44 -7.07 5.47 -8.35
N ALA A 45 -7.77 4.91 -9.34
CA ALA A 45 -8.65 3.77 -9.12
C ALA A 45 -7.92 2.53 -8.57
N TYR A 46 -6.69 2.29 -9.03
CA TYR A 46 -5.88 1.18 -8.53
C TYR A 46 -5.34 1.44 -7.12
N VAL A 47 -4.88 2.65 -6.84
CA VAL A 47 -4.40 3.01 -5.51
C VAL A 47 -5.53 2.86 -4.48
N GLU A 48 -6.72 3.35 -4.80
CA GLU A 48 -7.88 3.20 -3.94
C GLU A 48 -8.28 1.73 -3.77
N ASN A 49 -8.25 0.96 -4.85
CA ASN A 49 -8.53 -0.48 -4.78
C ASN A 49 -7.56 -1.20 -3.86
N ASP A 50 -6.27 -0.95 -4.02
CA ASP A 50 -5.22 -1.60 -3.24
C ASP A 50 -5.35 -1.27 -1.75
N PHE A 51 -5.71 -0.03 -1.45
CA PHE A 51 -6.04 0.36 -0.07
C PHE A 51 -7.19 -0.48 0.48
N HIS A 52 -8.29 -0.61 -0.27
CA HIS A 52 -9.46 -1.35 0.20
C HIS A 52 -9.25 -2.86 0.28
N VAL A 53 -8.24 -3.39 -0.44
CA VAL A 53 -7.84 -4.80 -0.32
C VAL A 53 -7.09 -5.04 1.00
N ILE A 54 -6.29 -4.08 1.46
CA ILE A 54 -5.40 -4.24 2.62
C ILE A 54 -6.01 -3.68 3.91
N TRP A 55 -6.54 -2.45 3.85
CA TRP A 55 -6.93 -1.70 5.05
C TRP A 55 -7.89 -2.42 5.99
N PRO A 56 -8.95 -3.10 5.49
CA PRO A 56 -9.86 -3.81 6.37
C PRO A 56 -9.20 -4.94 7.18
N HIS A 57 -8.10 -5.48 6.66
CA HIS A 57 -7.36 -6.59 7.29
C HIS A 57 -6.20 -6.10 8.17
N LEU A 58 -5.93 -4.81 8.17
CA LEU A 58 -4.84 -4.26 8.97
C LEU A 58 -5.26 -4.22 10.44
N VAL A 59 -4.41 -4.73 11.30
CA VAL A 59 -4.67 -4.73 12.75
C VAL A 59 -4.57 -3.32 13.32
N SER A 60 -5.18 -3.10 14.49
CA SER A 60 -5.00 -1.87 15.26
C SER A 60 -3.52 -1.65 15.55
N GLY A 61 -3.01 -0.47 15.27
CA GLY A 61 -1.59 -0.17 15.37
C GLY A 61 -0.77 -0.58 14.15
N GLY A 62 -1.38 -1.26 13.19
CA GLY A 62 -0.74 -1.64 11.93
C GLY A 62 -0.50 -0.43 11.03
N ALA A 63 0.38 -0.57 10.06
CA ALA A 63 0.79 0.52 9.18
C ALA A 63 0.54 0.18 7.71
N LEU A 64 0.10 1.18 6.94
CA LEU A 64 -0.03 1.10 5.49
C LEU A 64 0.73 2.24 4.84
N GLY A 65 1.65 1.91 3.94
CA GLY A 65 2.46 2.87 3.21
C GLY A 65 2.02 3.04 1.76
N PHE A 66 2.17 4.25 1.25
CA PHE A 66 2.01 4.60 -0.16
C PHE A 66 3.34 5.12 -0.70
N HIS A 67 3.85 4.53 -1.76
CA HIS A 67 5.01 5.04 -2.47
C HIS A 67 4.62 6.16 -3.45
N ASP A 68 5.57 6.98 -3.83
CA ASP A 68 5.38 8.08 -4.80
C ASP A 68 4.33 9.12 -4.37
N TYR A 69 4.19 9.33 -3.06
CA TYR A 69 3.32 10.38 -2.52
C TYR A 69 3.91 11.77 -2.81
N GLU A 70 3.06 12.68 -3.29
CA GLU A 70 3.43 14.04 -3.73
C GLU A 70 4.47 14.08 -4.86
N PHE A 71 4.67 12.98 -5.57
CA PHE A 71 5.54 12.97 -6.73
C PHE A 71 4.81 13.58 -7.93
N ALA A 72 5.43 14.59 -8.55
CA ALA A 72 4.78 15.38 -9.61
C ALA A 72 4.38 14.55 -10.83
N ASP A 73 5.14 13.50 -11.15
CA ASP A 73 4.86 12.62 -12.27
C ASP A 73 3.67 11.69 -12.04
N TRP A 74 3.26 11.51 -10.77
CA TRP A 74 2.18 10.61 -10.39
C TRP A 74 1.14 11.32 -9.51
N PRO A 75 0.46 12.39 -10.02
CA PRO A 75 -0.46 13.18 -9.20
C PRO A 75 -1.68 12.40 -8.72
N GLU A 76 -2.05 11.32 -9.40
CA GLU A 76 -3.20 10.52 -9.02
C GLU A 76 -2.95 9.73 -7.72
N VAL A 77 -1.69 9.41 -7.38
CA VAL A 77 -1.35 8.77 -6.10
C VAL A 77 -1.70 9.70 -4.96
N THR A 78 -1.31 10.98 -5.05
CA THR A 78 -1.61 11.99 -4.03
C THR A 78 -3.11 12.24 -3.91
N LYS A 79 -3.82 12.30 -5.03
CA LYS A 79 -5.28 12.45 -5.03
C LYS A 79 -5.97 11.29 -4.32
N ALA A 80 -5.56 10.06 -4.63
CA ALA A 80 -6.10 8.86 -4.01
C ALA A 80 -5.84 8.87 -2.50
N ALA A 81 -4.60 9.12 -2.10
CA ALA A 81 -4.21 9.15 -0.69
C ALA A 81 -4.99 10.22 0.09
N SER A 82 -5.11 11.43 -0.45
CA SER A 82 -5.86 12.51 0.18
C SER A 82 -7.33 12.17 0.38
N LYS A 83 -7.95 11.58 -0.63
CA LYS A 83 -9.33 11.12 -0.56
C LYS A 83 -9.53 10.04 0.51
N LEU A 84 -8.65 9.04 0.52
CA LEU A 84 -8.69 7.94 1.47
C LEU A 84 -8.49 8.42 2.91
N ILE A 85 -7.55 9.33 3.13
CA ILE A 85 -7.33 9.94 4.45
C ILE A 85 -8.60 10.64 4.93
N HIS A 86 -9.24 11.41 4.06
CA HIS A 86 -10.48 12.10 4.42
C HIS A 86 -11.61 11.13 4.75
N GLU A 87 -11.80 10.10 3.93
CA GLU A 87 -12.87 9.12 4.11
C GLU A 87 -12.67 8.25 5.36
N HIS A 88 -11.40 7.95 5.70
CA HIS A 88 -11.05 7.05 6.80
C HIS A 88 -10.42 7.75 8.01
N LYS A 89 -10.58 9.05 8.12
CA LYS A 89 -9.92 9.86 9.17
C LYS A 89 -10.19 9.38 10.58
N ARG A 90 -11.35 8.76 10.83
CA ARG A 90 -11.70 8.23 12.15
C ARG A 90 -10.95 6.94 12.49
N GLU A 91 -10.46 6.25 11.47
CA GLU A 91 -9.72 5.00 11.63
C GLU A 91 -8.22 5.22 11.64
N ILE A 92 -7.76 6.41 11.26
CA ILE A 92 -6.33 6.75 11.18
C ILE A 92 -5.89 7.40 12.48
N GLY A 93 -4.92 6.79 13.16
CA GLY A 93 -4.32 7.33 14.39
C GLY A 93 -3.25 8.38 14.10
N GLU A 94 -2.37 8.06 13.16
CA GLU A 94 -1.23 8.93 12.81
C GLU A 94 -0.94 8.80 11.31
N ALA A 95 -0.32 9.84 10.76
CA ALA A 95 0.15 9.85 9.38
C ALA A 95 1.55 10.47 9.34
N TYR A 96 2.46 9.82 8.62
CA TYR A 96 3.85 10.27 8.49
C TYR A 96 4.24 10.39 7.03
N GLU A 97 4.96 11.45 6.68
CA GLU A 97 5.65 11.57 5.41
C GLU A 97 7.09 11.13 5.62
N ILE A 98 7.55 10.16 4.82
CA ILE A 98 8.90 9.62 4.92
C ILE A 98 9.64 9.99 3.66
N GLU A 99 10.71 10.79 3.81
CA GLU A 99 11.54 11.23 2.70
C GLU A 99 12.54 10.13 2.33
N GLY A 100 12.53 9.75 1.06
CA GLY A 100 13.49 8.82 0.49
C GLY A 100 14.52 9.51 -0.38
N LYS A 101 15.27 8.74 -1.16
CA LYS A 101 16.24 9.26 -2.13
C LYS A 101 15.50 10.01 -3.25
N TYR A 102 16.18 10.99 -3.85
CA TYR A 102 15.68 11.76 -5.01
C TYR A 102 14.39 12.53 -4.73
N ASN A 103 14.17 12.95 -3.47
CA ASN A 103 12.96 13.68 -3.05
C ASN A 103 11.64 12.90 -3.28
N ILE A 104 11.72 11.60 -3.35
CA ILE A 104 10.53 10.75 -3.42
C ILE A 104 10.02 10.53 -2.01
N LEU A 105 8.74 10.91 -1.79
CA LEU A 105 8.11 10.73 -0.49
C LEU A 105 7.28 9.44 -0.45
N SER A 106 7.23 8.85 0.72
CA SER A 106 6.26 7.80 1.05
C SER A 106 5.35 8.32 2.16
N LEU A 107 4.08 8.00 2.06
CA LEU A 107 3.11 8.31 3.11
C LEU A 107 2.84 7.04 3.92
N LEU A 108 2.91 7.14 5.23
CA LEU A 108 2.63 6.03 6.13
C LEU A 108 1.45 6.38 7.03
N LEU A 109 0.41 5.55 6.99
CA LEU A 109 -0.78 5.67 7.83
C LEU A 109 -0.76 4.61 8.91
N ILE A 110 -0.98 5.02 10.16
CA ILE A 110 -1.11 4.10 11.29
C ILE A 110 -2.59 3.98 11.65
N LYS A 111 -3.08 2.77 11.66
CA LYS A 111 -4.47 2.47 12.00
C LYS A 111 -4.69 2.53 13.51
N LYS A 112 -5.78 3.17 13.94
CA LYS A 112 -6.18 3.18 15.35
C LYS A 112 -6.45 1.78 15.89
#